data_a133956c362d42463a81f18ce4e3d52b
#
_entry.id   a133956c362d42463a81f18ce4e3d52b
#
_cell.length_a   1.000
_cell.length_b   1.000
_cell.length_c   1.000
_cell.angle_alpha   90.00
_cell.angle_beta   90.00
_cell.angle_gamma   90.00
#
_symmetry.space_group_name_H-M   'P 1'
#
loop_
_entity.id
_entity.type
_entity.pdbx_description
1 polymer ?
#
loop_
_entity_poly.entity_id
_entity_poly.type
_entity_poly.pdbx_seq_one_letter_code
_entity_poly.pdbx_strand_id
1 'polypeptide(L)'
;MPIKAITFDFWSTLYQSKTVDYAKRLLTLKESVERGSGSKVEPEQFEAAVKLARETWSRTWAQEHRTMTAEEWLGVMLQDLRLTLELEILAEIRLNMEHSILADAPTLAPEVSSVLPDLASRYRLAIISDTGITPGRVLRQLLEHDHLTQYFTHLTFSDEIGRSKPHPSAFLTTLAALGAAPAEAVHIGDLLRTDIAGAQAVGMRAVQYVGINHDQANGLEDGRKITPDAVIQSHEELEPLLQRWNDG
;
A
#
# COMPACT_ATOMS: atom_id res chain seq x y z
N MET A 1 4.50 -24.39 14.59
CA MET A 1 5.86 -24.16 14.04
C MET A 1 6.31 -22.77 14.46
N PRO A 2 7.60 -22.59 14.79
CA PRO A 2 8.09 -21.28 15.20
C PRO A 2 8.04 -20.29 14.03
N ILE A 3 7.71 -19.04 14.34
CA ILE A 3 7.73 -17.94 13.37
C ILE A 3 9.18 -17.60 13.02
N LYS A 4 9.47 -17.47 11.73
CA LYS A 4 10.79 -17.13 11.17
C LYS A 4 10.77 -15.86 10.34
N ALA A 5 9.59 -15.46 9.86
CA ALA A 5 9.41 -14.31 8.99
C ALA A 5 8.22 -13.47 9.41
N ILE A 6 8.38 -12.17 9.27
CA ILE A 6 7.31 -11.18 9.50
C ILE A 6 7.18 -10.33 8.24
N THR A 7 5.96 -10.17 7.77
CA THR A 7 5.65 -9.27 6.67
C THR A 7 4.73 -8.15 7.16
N PHE A 8 4.98 -6.93 6.71
CA PHE A 8 4.21 -5.75 7.08
C PHE A 8 3.53 -5.16 5.85
N ASP A 9 2.30 -4.71 6.01
CA ASP A 9 1.74 -3.70 5.13
C ASP A 9 2.48 -2.36 5.32
N PHE A 10 2.34 -1.45 4.35
CA PHE A 10 2.99 -0.15 4.37
C PHE A 10 2.09 0.94 4.95
N TRP A 11 0.90 1.14 4.34
CA TRP A 11 0.01 2.23 4.68
C TRP A 11 -0.83 1.91 5.91
N SER A 12 -0.96 2.89 6.82
CA SER A 12 -1.68 2.71 8.10
C SER A 12 -1.14 1.58 8.98
N THR A 13 0.02 1.02 8.62
CA THR A 13 0.75 0.00 9.39
C THR A 13 2.15 0.49 9.73
N LEU A 14 3.04 0.70 8.76
CA LEU A 14 4.37 1.27 8.98
C LEU A 14 4.37 2.79 8.84
N TYR A 15 3.51 3.33 7.98
CA TYR A 15 3.41 4.75 7.72
C TYR A 15 1.98 5.27 7.90
N GLN A 16 1.88 6.41 8.55
CA GLN A 16 0.65 7.19 8.68
C GLN A 16 0.65 8.31 7.66
N SER A 17 -0.36 8.32 6.79
CA SER A 17 -0.54 9.42 5.85
C SER A 17 -0.85 10.72 6.59
N LYS A 18 -0.15 11.78 6.24
CA LYS A 18 -0.53 13.13 6.64
C LYS A 18 -1.81 13.55 5.90
N THR A 19 -2.51 14.52 6.46
CA THR A 19 -3.60 15.18 5.73
C THR A 19 -3.00 15.88 4.51
N VAL A 20 -3.22 15.31 3.35
CA VAL A 20 -2.74 15.84 2.08
C VAL A 20 -3.67 16.97 1.65
N ASP A 21 -3.11 18.10 1.22
CA ASP A 21 -3.89 19.12 0.51
C ASP A 21 -4.27 18.61 -0.88
N TYR A 22 -5.34 17.82 -0.87
CA TYR A 22 -5.85 17.16 -2.05
C TYR A 22 -6.33 18.17 -3.10
N ALA A 23 -6.93 19.28 -2.65
CA ALA A 23 -7.42 20.35 -3.55
C ALA A 23 -6.24 20.99 -4.30
N LYS A 24 -5.14 21.28 -3.62
CA LYS A 24 -3.92 21.81 -4.23
C LYS A 24 -3.34 20.83 -5.26
N ARG A 25 -3.29 19.53 -4.94
CA ARG A 25 -2.79 18.51 -5.89
C ARG A 25 -3.64 18.43 -7.15
N LEU A 26 -4.97 18.48 -7.00
CA LEU A 26 -5.89 18.48 -8.14
C LEU A 26 -5.77 19.76 -8.98
N LEU A 27 -5.60 20.90 -8.33
CA LEU A 27 -5.39 22.18 -9.05
C LEU A 27 -4.09 22.12 -9.87
N THR A 28 -2.99 21.68 -9.29
CA THR A 28 -1.72 21.53 -10.00
C THR A 28 -1.83 20.56 -11.18
N LEU A 29 -2.55 19.45 -11.01
CA LEU A 29 -2.81 18.49 -12.08
C LEU A 29 -3.62 19.14 -13.21
N LYS A 30 -4.71 19.84 -12.87
CA LYS A 30 -5.54 20.55 -13.85
C LYS A 30 -4.72 21.55 -14.67
N GLU A 31 -3.96 22.40 -14.00
CA GLU A 31 -3.08 23.39 -14.66
C GLU A 31 -2.07 22.73 -15.60
N SER A 32 -1.51 21.59 -15.20
CA SER A 32 -0.54 20.84 -16.01
C SER A 32 -1.20 20.23 -17.25
N VAL A 33 -2.41 19.69 -17.11
CA VAL A 33 -3.19 19.15 -18.23
C VAL A 33 -3.61 20.26 -19.20
N GLU A 34 -4.08 21.40 -18.71
CA GLU A 34 -4.47 22.55 -19.54
C GLU A 34 -3.28 23.11 -20.31
N ARG A 35 -2.13 23.27 -19.63
CA ARG A 35 -0.89 23.74 -20.26
C ARG A 35 -0.40 22.77 -21.34
N GLY A 36 -0.45 21.46 -21.05
CA GLY A 36 0.02 20.44 -21.97
C GLY A 36 -0.88 20.21 -23.17
N SER A 37 -2.18 20.33 -23.02
CA SER A 37 -3.17 20.18 -24.12
C SER A 37 -3.43 21.46 -24.91
N GLY A 38 -3.04 22.62 -24.37
CA GLY A 38 -3.40 23.93 -24.92
C GLY A 38 -4.91 24.25 -24.80
N SER A 39 -5.66 23.46 -24.04
CA SER A 39 -7.13 23.58 -23.90
C SER A 39 -7.51 23.90 -22.47
N LYS A 40 -8.49 24.79 -22.29
CA LYS A 40 -9.09 25.00 -20.98
C LYS A 40 -10.08 23.89 -20.66
N VAL A 41 -10.14 23.49 -19.40
CA VAL A 41 -11.07 22.48 -18.89
C VAL A 41 -11.95 23.10 -17.81
N GLU A 42 -13.26 23.02 -18.00
CA GLU A 42 -14.20 23.53 -17.00
C GLU A 42 -14.05 22.73 -15.69
N PRO A 43 -14.14 23.38 -14.50
CA PRO A 43 -13.97 22.73 -13.21
C PRO A 43 -14.83 21.48 -13.04
N GLU A 44 -16.10 21.55 -13.41
CA GLU A 44 -17.06 20.45 -13.27
C GLU A 44 -16.68 19.25 -14.16
N GLN A 45 -16.16 19.49 -15.36
CA GLN A 45 -15.68 18.44 -16.28
C GLN A 45 -14.42 17.78 -15.70
N PHE A 46 -13.49 18.57 -15.17
CA PHE A 46 -12.28 18.05 -14.55
C PHE A 46 -12.60 17.17 -13.33
N GLU A 47 -13.50 17.65 -12.45
CA GLU A 47 -13.93 16.88 -11.28
C GLU A 47 -14.62 15.57 -11.67
N ALA A 48 -15.45 15.57 -12.71
CA ALA A 48 -16.10 14.36 -13.22
C ALA A 48 -15.06 13.36 -13.75
N ALA A 49 -14.08 13.79 -14.51
CA ALA A 49 -13.01 12.95 -15.04
C ALA A 49 -12.12 12.37 -13.92
N VAL A 50 -11.79 13.16 -12.91
CA VAL A 50 -11.08 12.70 -11.72
C VAL A 50 -11.89 11.65 -10.95
N LYS A 51 -13.19 11.88 -10.78
CA LYS A 51 -14.10 10.92 -10.14
C LYS A 51 -14.14 9.60 -10.89
N LEU A 52 -14.28 9.63 -12.21
CA LEU A 52 -14.28 8.44 -13.06
C LEU A 52 -12.98 7.65 -12.91
N ALA A 53 -11.82 8.33 -12.93
CA ALA A 53 -10.53 7.68 -12.76
C ALA A 53 -10.40 7.02 -11.39
N ARG A 54 -10.90 7.64 -10.31
CA ARG A 54 -10.93 7.08 -8.96
C ARG A 54 -11.85 5.85 -8.85
N GLU A 55 -13.04 5.93 -9.42
CA GLU A 55 -14.00 4.81 -9.41
C GLU A 55 -13.43 3.63 -10.20
N THR A 56 -12.75 3.90 -11.30
CA THR A 56 -12.05 2.86 -12.10
C THR A 56 -10.93 2.24 -11.30
N TRP A 57 -10.10 3.06 -10.64
CA TRP A 57 -9.04 2.57 -9.74
C TRP A 57 -9.61 1.68 -8.63
N SER A 58 -10.65 2.15 -7.94
CA SER A 58 -11.27 1.41 -6.83
C SER A 58 -11.84 0.06 -7.30
N ARG A 59 -12.46 0.02 -8.47
CA ARG A 59 -12.99 -1.21 -9.07
C ARG A 59 -11.87 -2.17 -9.45
N THR A 60 -10.82 -1.70 -10.12
CA THR A 60 -9.66 -2.51 -10.52
C THR A 60 -8.98 -3.12 -9.29
N TRP A 61 -8.78 -2.33 -8.25
CA TRP A 61 -8.20 -2.81 -7.00
C TRP A 61 -9.09 -3.83 -6.30
N ALA A 62 -10.39 -3.53 -6.16
CA ALA A 62 -11.30 -4.37 -5.38
C ALA A 62 -11.72 -5.68 -6.09
N GLN A 63 -11.83 -5.66 -7.43
CA GLN A 63 -12.38 -6.78 -8.21
C GLN A 63 -11.32 -7.55 -8.99
N GLU A 64 -10.29 -6.86 -9.50
CA GLU A 64 -9.24 -7.47 -10.30
C GLU A 64 -7.98 -7.79 -9.48
N HIS A 65 -7.91 -7.33 -8.24
CA HIS A 65 -6.76 -7.42 -7.35
C HIS A 65 -5.48 -6.95 -8.07
N ARG A 66 -5.55 -5.78 -8.67
CA ARG A 66 -4.47 -5.15 -9.42
C ARG A 66 -4.38 -3.67 -9.06
N THR A 67 -3.18 -3.15 -8.94
CA THR A 67 -2.95 -1.71 -8.87
C THR A 67 -3.03 -1.10 -10.26
N MET A 68 -3.81 -0.04 -10.37
CA MET A 68 -3.83 0.84 -11.53
C MET A 68 -2.67 1.84 -11.43
N THR A 69 -1.86 1.93 -12.45
CA THR A 69 -0.70 2.85 -12.47
C THR A 69 -1.15 4.32 -12.60
N ALA A 70 -0.26 5.26 -12.28
CA ALA A 70 -0.51 6.68 -12.49
C ALA A 70 -0.77 7.00 -13.97
N GLU A 71 -0.12 6.30 -14.90
CA GLU A 71 -0.33 6.46 -16.34
C GLU A 71 -1.71 5.98 -16.77
N GLU A 72 -2.15 4.80 -16.31
CA GLU A 72 -3.50 4.29 -16.56
C GLU A 72 -4.57 5.24 -15.99
N TRP A 73 -4.33 5.74 -14.77
CA TRP A 73 -5.22 6.70 -14.13
C TRP A 73 -5.38 8.00 -14.92
N LEU A 74 -4.23 8.56 -15.37
CA LEU A 74 -4.22 9.72 -16.27
C LEU A 74 -4.91 9.41 -17.60
N GLY A 75 -4.68 8.22 -18.16
CA GLY A 75 -5.31 7.78 -19.40
C GLY A 75 -6.83 7.78 -19.32
N VAL A 76 -7.42 7.27 -18.24
CA VAL A 76 -8.87 7.31 -18.03
C VAL A 76 -9.38 8.74 -17.96
N MET A 77 -8.71 9.59 -17.19
CA MET A 77 -9.09 11.00 -17.05
C MET A 77 -9.01 11.76 -18.38
N LEU A 78 -7.90 11.61 -19.11
CA LEU A 78 -7.69 12.29 -20.39
C LEU A 78 -8.68 11.82 -21.48
N GLN A 79 -9.01 10.53 -21.47
CA GLN A 79 -10.00 9.97 -22.38
C GLN A 79 -11.40 10.58 -22.13
N ASP A 80 -11.81 10.70 -20.88
CA ASP A 80 -13.11 11.33 -20.53
C ASP A 80 -13.14 12.80 -20.92
N LEU A 81 -12.03 13.52 -20.70
CA LEU A 81 -11.87 14.92 -21.13
C LEU A 81 -11.69 15.09 -22.66
N ARG A 82 -11.52 13.99 -23.40
CA ARG A 82 -11.21 13.97 -24.85
C ARG A 82 -9.96 14.81 -25.20
N LEU A 83 -8.97 14.75 -24.32
CA LEU A 83 -7.70 15.43 -24.47
C LEU A 83 -6.59 14.44 -24.84
N THR A 84 -5.65 14.91 -25.64
CA THR A 84 -4.41 14.20 -25.96
C THR A 84 -3.23 15.07 -25.55
N LEU A 85 -2.23 14.47 -24.97
CA LEU A 85 -0.97 15.13 -24.59
C LEU A 85 0.17 14.50 -25.36
N GLU A 86 1.19 15.30 -25.65
CA GLU A 86 2.48 14.78 -26.13
C GLU A 86 3.11 13.85 -25.08
N LEU A 87 3.84 12.83 -25.54
CA LEU A 87 4.37 11.78 -24.66
C LEU A 87 5.29 12.32 -23.56
N GLU A 88 6.10 13.34 -23.87
CA GLU A 88 6.99 13.99 -22.92
C GLU A 88 6.20 14.71 -21.81
N ILE A 89 5.12 15.40 -22.17
CA ILE A 89 4.25 16.11 -21.21
C ILE A 89 3.51 15.09 -20.33
N LEU A 90 2.99 14.03 -20.94
CA LEU A 90 2.34 12.95 -20.20
C LEU A 90 3.28 12.33 -19.17
N ALA A 91 4.54 12.07 -19.56
CA ALA A 91 5.57 11.54 -18.69
C ALA A 91 5.92 12.51 -17.55
N GLU A 92 6.00 13.81 -17.81
CA GLU A 92 6.23 14.84 -16.79
C GLU A 92 5.10 14.86 -15.76
N ILE A 93 3.84 14.91 -16.22
CA ILE A 93 2.68 14.92 -15.34
C ILE A 93 2.62 13.64 -14.48
N ARG A 94 2.85 12.48 -15.10
CA ARG A 94 2.92 11.20 -14.39
C ARG A 94 3.98 11.22 -13.30
N LEU A 95 5.21 11.63 -13.62
CA LEU A 95 6.29 11.72 -12.64
C LEU A 95 5.94 12.66 -11.47
N ASN A 96 5.35 13.82 -11.77
CA ASN A 96 4.93 14.76 -10.74
C ASN A 96 3.84 14.17 -9.82
N MET A 97 2.90 13.42 -10.37
CA MET A 97 1.88 12.71 -9.58
C MET A 97 2.53 11.65 -8.68
N GLU A 98 3.37 10.80 -9.23
CA GLU A 98 4.03 9.69 -8.51
C GLU A 98 4.92 10.19 -7.36
N HIS A 99 5.63 11.32 -7.56
CA HIS A 99 6.53 11.90 -6.57
C HIS A 99 5.86 12.91 -5.63
N SER A 100 4.58 13.23 -5.84
CA SER A 100 3.86 14.22 -5.03
C SER A 100 3.87 13.90 -3.53
N ILE A 101 3.99 12.62 -3.17
CA ILE A 101 4.07 12.15 -1.79
C ILE A 101 5.34 12.64 -1.07
N LEU A 102 6.44 12.84 -1.80
CA LEU A 102 7.73 13.24 -1.22
C LEU A 102 7.72 14.68 -0.70
N ALA A 103 6.85 15.53 -1.27
CA ALA A 103 6.69 16.92 -0.81
C ALA A 103 5.97 17.01 0.55
N ASP A 104 5.02 16.08 0.78
CA ASP A 104 4.26 15.94 2.01
C ASP A 104 4.46 14.52 2.54
N ALA A 105 5.71 14.15 2.84
CA ALA A 105 6.06 12.79 3.22
C ALA A 105 5.22 12.31 4.41
N PRO A 106 4.70 11.07 4.36
CA PRO A 106 4.02 10.46 5.49
C PRO A 106 4.96 10.38 6.70
N THR A 107 4.43 10.20 7.87
CA THR A 107 5.23 9.97 9.07
C THR A 107 5.22 8.48 9.40
N LEU A 108 6.28 8.00 10.02
CA LEU A 108 6.29 6.65 10.58
C LEU A 108 5.15 6.49 11.59
N ALA A 109 4.56 5.33 11.61
CA ALA A 109 3.67 4.93 12.69
C ALA A 109 4.45 4.92 14.02
N PRO A 110 3.77 5.16 15.16
CA PRO A 110 4.42 5.08 16.45
C PRO A 110 5.21 3.78 16.62
N GLU A 111 6.32 3.85 17.31
CA GLU A 111 7.23 2.76 17.73
C GLU A 111 7.92 2.00 16.56
N VAL A 112 7.58 2.24 15.29
CA VAL A 112 8.17 1.52 14.15
C VAL A 112 9.72 1.59 14.17
N SER A 113 10.27 2.78 14.38
CA SER A 113 11.72 2.98 14.38
C SER A 113 12.45 2.28 15.54
N SER A 114 11.78 2.07 16.68
CA SER A 114 12.34 1.39 17.84
C SER A 114 12.17 -0.13 17.79
N VAL A 115 11.05 -0.61 17.22
CA VAL A 115 10.70 -2.05 17.22
C VAL A 115 11.37 -2.80 16.06
N LEU A 116 11.50 -2.19 14.87
CA LEU A 116 12.05 -2.88 13.69
C LEU A 116 13.47 -3.43 13.89
N PRO A 117 14.43 -2.72 14.53
CA PRO A 117 15.77 -3.26 14.77
C PRO A 117 15.76 -4.57 15.56
N ASP A 118 14.96 -4.64 16.61
CA ASP A 118 14.87 -5.82 17.48
C ASP A 118 14.22 -7.00 16.74
N LEU A 119 13.14 -6.74 15.98
CA LEU A 119 12.50 -7.76 15.15
C LEU A 119 13.45 -8.27 14.05
N ALA A 120 14.18 -7.38 13.37
CA ALA A 120 15.11 -7.75 12.30
C ALA A 120 16.30 -8.58 12.80
N SER A 121 16.65 -8.46 14.07
CA SER A 121 17.71 -9.28 14.68
C SER A 121 17.33 -10.77 14.85
N ARG A 122 16.01 -11.08 14.82
CA ARG A 122 15.47 -12.42 15.11
C ARG A 122 14.65 -13.01 13.98
N TYR A 123 14.05 -12.16 13.16
CA TYR A 123 13.13 -12.56 12.09
C TYR A 123 13.57 -11.96 10.76
N ARG A 124 13.27 -12.65 9.66
CA ARG A 124 13.39 -12.06 8.33
C ARG A 124 12.18 -11.17 8.08
N LEU A 125 12.42 -9.89 7.85
CA LEU A 125 11.35 -8.92 7.64
C LEU A 125 11.14 -8.63 6.15
N ALA A 126 9.91 -8.41 5.75
CA ALA A 126 9.55 -7.92 4.42
C ALA A 126 8.35 -6.98 4.45
N ILE A 127 8.17 -6.22 3.38
CA ILE A 127 6.97 -5.43 3.14
C ILE A 127 6.14 -6.09 2.03
N ILE A 128 4.82 -6.07 2.19
CA ILE A 128 3.84 -6.40 1.14
C ILE A 128 2.86 -5.24 1.07
N SER A 129 3.01 -4.37 0.07
CA SER A 129 2.19 -3.17 -0.04
C SER A 129 1.40 -3.10 -1.33
N ASP A 130 0.13 -2.76 -1.21
CA ASP A 130 -0.63 -2.27 -2.35
C ASP A 130 -0.25 -0.82 -2.60
N THR A 131 0.26 -0.55 -3.80
CA THR A 131 0.60 0.79 -4.24
C THR A 131 -0.63 1.48 -4.83
N GLY A 132 -0.59 2.80 -4.89
CA GLY A 132 -1.58 3.62 -5.57
C GLY A 132 -0.94 4.40 -6.71
N ILE A 133 -1.19 5.70 -6.72
CA ILE A 133 -0.51 6.64 -7.64
C ILE A 133 1.00 6.66 -7.38
N THR A 134 1.42 6.46 -6.13
CA THR A 134 2.82 6.37 -5.75
C THR A 134 3.31 4.94 -5.93
N PRO A 135 4.21 4.66 -6.88
CA PRO A 135 4.73 3.31 -7.16
C PRO A 135 5.78 2.88 -6.13
N GLY A 136 6.05 1.57 -6.09
CA GLY A 136 7.01 0.96 -5.16
C GLY A 136 8.40 1.59 -5.19
N ARG A 137 8.88 2.01 -6.39
CA ARG A 137 10.17 2.70 -6.53
C ARG A 137 10.25 4.04 -5.77
N VAL A 138 9.11 4.73 -5.58
CA VAL A 138 9.05 5.97 -4.78
C VAL A 138 8.87 5.64 -3.29
N LEU A 139 8.12 4.59 -2.95
CA LEU A 139 8.02 4.13 -1.56
C LEU A 139 9.38 3.68 -1.00
N ARG A 140 10.25 3.10 -1.85
CA ARG A 140 11.64 2.79 -1.45
C ARG A 140 12.42 4.04 -1.05
N GLN A 141 12.20 5.19 -1.71
CA GLN A 141 12.86 6.44 -1.34
C GLN A 141 12.43 6.92 0.06
N LEU A 142 11.16 6.71 0.45
CA LEU A 142 10.70 7.00 1.81
C LEU A 142 11.38 6.09 2.83
N LEU A 143 11.44 4.78 2.56
CA LEU A 143 12.12 3.81 3.43
C LEU A 143 13.62 4.12 3.58
N GLU A 144 14.26 4.55 2.50
CA GLU A 144 15.68 4.94 2.52
C GLU A 144 15.91 6.23 3.31
N HIS A 145 15.05 7.24 3.10
CA HIS A 145 15.09 8.50 3.84
C HIS A 145 14.96 8.28 5.36
N ASP A 146 14.07 7.36 5.77
CA ASP A 146 13.82 7.06 7.17
C ASP A 146 14.75 5.94 7.73
N HIS A 147 15.75 5.55 6.95
CA HIS A 147 16.74 4.52 7.31
C HIS A 147 16.11 3.15 7.69
N LEU A 148 15.00 2.79 7.06
CA LEU A 148 14.32 1.51 7.33
C LEU A 148 14.69 0.39 6.37
N THR A 149 15.16 0.69 5.17
CA THR A 149 15.47 -0.31 4.12
C THR A 149 16.37 -1.43 4.63
N GLN A 150 17.31 -1.11 5.51
CA GLN A 150 18.28 -2.06 6.07
C GLN A 150 17.67 -3.19 6.93
N TYR A 151 16.44 -3.02 7.42
CA TYR A 151 15.76 -4.01 8.25
C TYR A 151 14.97 -5.03 7.42
N PHE A 152 14.72 -4.75 6.15
CA PHE A 152 13.90 -5.58 5.29
C PHE A 152 14.75 -6.42 4.34
N THR A 153 14.53 -7.72 4.37
CA THR A 153 15.15 -8.68 3.43
C THR A 153 14.54 -8.56 2.03
N HIS A 154 13.25 -8.23 1.95
CA HIS A 154 12.52 -8.11 0.68
C HIS A 154 11.41 -7.08 0.75
N LEU A 155 11.11 -6.46 -0.39
CA LEU A 155 10.05 -5.46 -0.57
C LEU A 155 9.20 -5.85 -1.76
N THR A 156 7.94 -6.19 -1.53
CA THR A 156 6.95 -6.53 -2.56
C THR A 156 5.96 -5.40 -2.71
N PHE A 157 5.87 -4.83 -3.91
CA PHE A 157 4.93 -3.79 -4.26
C PHE A 157 4.01 -4.26 -5.39
N SER A 158 2.72 -3.99 -5.28
CA SER A 158 1.70 -4.51 -6.19
C SER A 158 1.84 -4.03 -7.63
N ASP A 159 2.38 -2.82 -7.86
CA ASP A 159 2.71 -2.31 -9.20
C ASP A 159 3.84 -3.08 -9.88
N GLU A 160 4.77 -3.64 -9.11
CA GLU A 160 5.91 -4.38 -9.62
C GLU A 160 5.56 -5.85 -9.95
N ILE A 161 4.69 -6.46 -9.13
CA ILE A 161 4.28 -7.86 -9.32
C ILE A 161 2.98 -8.00 -10.12
N GLY A 162 2.29 -6.89 -10.42
CA GLY A 162 1.04 -6.85 -11.17
C GLY A 162 -0.18 -7.38 -10.40
N ARG A 163 -0.07 -7.59 -9.09
CA ARG A 163 -1.15 -8.12 -8.23
C ARG A 163 -1.16 -7.44 -6.86
N SER A 164 -2.37 -7.06 -6.42
CA SER A 164 -2.63 -6.49 -5.10
C SER A 164 -3.13 -7.56 -4.13
N LYS A 165 -2.96 -7.33 -2.84
CA LYS A 165 -3.63 -8.11 -1.79
C LYS A 165 -5.17 -8.02 -1.98
N PRO A 166 -5.93 -9.08 -1.73
CA PRO A 166 -5.57 -10.35 -1.10
C PRO A 166 -5.05 -11.42 -2.07
N HIS A 167 -4.65 -11.08 -3.29
CA HIS A 167 -4.21 -12.10 -4.27
C HIS A 167 -3.02 -12.91 -3.71
N PRO A 168 -3.08 -14.26 -3.75
CA PRO A 168 -2.06 -15.12 -3.12
C PRO A 168 -0.62 -14.84 -3.56
N SER A 169 -0.43 -14.41 -4.82
CA SER A 169 0.92 -14.14 -5.34
C SER A 169 1.67 -13.06 -4.55
N ALA A 170 0.97 -12.04 -4.00
CA ALA A 170 1.60 -11.00 -3.20
C ALA A 170 2.31 -11.59 -1.98
N PHE A 171 1.66 -12.54 -1.31
CA PHE A 171 2.22 -13.23 -0.13
C PHE A 171 3.23 -14.29 -0.51
N LEU A 172 2.89 -15.18 -1.46
CA LEU A 172 3.74 -16.32 -1.81
C LEU A 172 5.05 -15.90 -2.46
N THR A 173 5.08 -14.85 -3.29
CA THR A 173 6.32 -14.29 -3.85
C THR A 173 7.23 -13.77 -2.73
N THR A 174 6.66 -13.05 -1.76
CA THR A 174 7.41 -12.54 -0.61
C THR A 174 7.96 -13.68 0.25
N LEU A 175 7.14 -14.68 0.55
CA LEU A 175 7.57 -15.84 1.34
C LEU A 175 8.69 -16.63 0.66
N ALA A 176 8.61 -16.79 -0.66
CA ALA A 176 9.69 -17.42 -1.44
C ALA A 176 11.01 -16.64 -1.33
N ALA A 177 10.95 -15.31 -1.44
CA ALA A 177 12.13 -14.44 -1.26
C ALA A 177 12.69 -14.50 0.18
N LEU A 178 11.83 -14.66 1.18
CA LEU A 178 12.24 -14.85 2.57
C LEU A 178 12.70 -16.29 2.87
N GLY A 179 12.47 -17.26 1.99
CA GLY A 179 12.74 -18.68 2.26
C GLY A 179 11.96 -19.18 3.49
N ALA A 180 10.70 -18.79 3.64
CA ALA A 180 9.83 -19.18 4.74
C ALA A 180 8.58 -19.90 4.22
N ALA A 181 8.16 -20.94 4.93
CA ALA A 181 6.86 -21.56 4.68
C ALA A 181 5.74 -20.66 5.25
N PRO A 182 4.52 -20.68 4.68
CA PRO A 182 3.40 -19.88 5.18
C PRO A 182 3.16 -20.02 6.68
N ALA A 183 3.19 -21.25 7.21
CA ALA A 183 2.98 -21.54 8.63
C ALA A 183 4.13 -21.04 9.55
N GLU A 184 5.25 -20.60 8.98
CA GLU A 184 6.41 -20.02 9.69
C GLU A 184 6.43 -18.49 9.60
N ALA A 185 5.37 -17.88 9.06
CA ALA A 185 5.30 -16.45 8.81
C ALA A 185 4.03 -15.83 9.39
N VAL A 186 4.14 -14.55 9.71
CA VAL A 186 3.02 -13.71 10.13
C VAL A 186 2.97 -12.46 9.28
N HIS A 187 1.76 -12.03 8.91
CA HIS A 187 1.52 -10.74 8.25
C HIS A 187 0.86 -9.76 9.22
N ILE A 188 1.36 -8.53 9.24
CA ILE A 188 0.81 -7.43 10.02
C ILE A 188 0.25 -6.39 9.05
N GLY A 189 -1.03 -6.06 9.17
CA GLY A 189 -1.69 -5.05 8.34
C GLY A 189 -2.97 -4.53 8.99
N ASP A 190 -3.55 -3.47 8.42
CA ASP A 190 -4.72 -2.80 9.01
C ASP A 190 -6.05 -3.29 8.42
N LEU A 191 -6.06 -3.76 7.16
CA LEU A 191 -7.29 -4.09 6.44
C LEU A 191 -7.66 -5.57 6.54
N LEU A 192 -8.85 -5.83 7.09
CA LEU A 192 -9.36 -7.21 7.23
C LEU A 192 -9.44 -7.95 5.90
N ARG A 193 -9.96 -7.31 4.85
CA ARG A 193 -10.18 -7.95 3.54
C ARG A 193 -8.88 -8.27 2.79
N THR A 194 -7.92 -7.40 2.82
CA THR A 194 -6.69 -7.53 2.01
C THR A 194 -5.56 -8.18 2.77
N ASP A 195 -5.30 -7.71 3.98
CA ASP A 195 -4.16 -8.18 4.78
C ASP A 195 -4.50 -9.48 5.49
N ILE A 196 -5.57 -9.45 6.30
CA ILE A 196 -5.88 -10.57 7.18
C ILE A 196 -6.39 -11.77 6.37
N ALA A 197 -7.44 -11.57 5.56
CA ALA A 197 -7.98 -12.66 4.75
C ALA A 197 -6.96 -13.17 3.74
N GLY A 198 -6.18 -12.27 3.10
CA GLY A 198 -5.16 -12.67 2.13
C GLY A 198 -4.04 -13.50 2.74
N ALA A 199 -3.51 -13.10 3.90
CA ALA A 199 -2.48 -13.86 4.61
C ALA A 199 -3.00 -15.21 5.08
N GLN A 200 -4.19 -15.26 5.69
CA GLN A 200 -4.80 -16.50 6.17
C GLN A 200 -5.12 -17.47 5.02
N ALA A 201 -5.54 -16.95 3.86
CA ALA A 201 -5.82 -17.76 2.68
C ALA A 201 -4.61 -18.55 2.15
N VAL A 202 -3.40 -18.05 2.39
CA VAL A 202 -2.16 -18.77 2.03
C VAL A 202 -1.58 -19.58 3.19
N GLY A 203 -2.20 -19.56 4.38
CA GLY A 203 -1.77 -20.33 5.55
C GLY A 203 -0.79 -19.60 6.46
N MET A 204 -0.65 -18.29 6.33
CA MET A 204 0.08 -17.44 7.29
C MET A 204 -0.80 -17.14 8.51
N ARG A 205 -0.17 -16.82 9.64
CA ARG A 205 -0.86 -16.08 10.69
C ARG A 205 -1.02 -14.63 10.28
N ALA A 206 -2.09 -13.98 10.78
CA ALA A 206 -2.41 -12.60 10.46
C ALA A 206 -2.76 -11.79 11.69
N VAL A 207 -2.07 -10.66 11.86
CA VAL A 207 -2.25 -9.73 12.98
C VAL A 207 -2.83 -8.43 12.43
N GLN A 208 -3.98 -8.02 12.96
CA GLN A 208 -4.53 -6.72 12.63
C GLN A 208 -3.91 -5.64 13.50
N TYR A 209 -3.33 -4.62 12.85
CA TYR A 209 -2.88 -3.40 13.51
C TYR A 209 -3.99 -2.34 13.44
N VAL A 210 -4.39 -1.82 14.60
CA VAL A 210 -5.45 -0.82 14.72
C VAL A 210 -4.98 0.49 15.37
N GLY A 211 -3.67 0.70 15.45
CA GLY A 211 -3.09 1.90 16.08
C GLY A 211 -3.32 3.19 15.30
N ILE A 212 -3.55 3.11 13.99
CA ILE A 212 -3.81 4.26 13.11
C ILE A 212 -5.24 4.21 12.58
N ASN A 213 -5.60 3.09 11.97
CA ASN A 213 -6.89 2.90 11.31
C ASN A 213 -7.80 2.04 12.19
N HIS A 214 -8.92 2.60 12.63
CA HIS A 214 -9.91 1.89 13.44
C HIS A 214 -11.09 1.37 12.62
N ASP A 215 -11.02 1.43 11.28
CA ASP A 215 -12.12 1.00 10.42
C ASP A 215 -12.28 -0.52 10.45
N GLN A 216 -13.38 -0.97 11.09
CA GLN A 216 -13.80 -2.37 11.14
C GLN A 216 -14.84 -2.70 10.04
N ALA A 217 -15.16 -1.76 9.16
CA ALA A 217 -16.31 -1.86 8.24
C ALA A 217 -16.16 -2.97 7.19
N ASN A 218 -14.96 -3.47 6.93
CA ASN A 218 -14.66 -4.45 5.88
C ASN A 218 -14.46 -5.89 6.39
N GLY A 219 -14.97 -6.20 7.57
CA GLY A 219 -14.78 -7.51 8.21
C GLY A 219 -15.69 -8.64 7.71
N LEU A 220 -16.36 -8.47 6.57
CA LEU A 220 -17.19 -9.52 5.95
C LEU A 220 -16.68 -9.84 4.54
N GLU A 221 -16.37 -11.11 4.30
CA GLU A 221 -16.10 -11.66 2.98
C GLU A 221 -17.04 -12.85 2.75
N ASP A 222 -17.80 -12.82 1.65
CA ASP A 222 -18.83 -13.83 1.32
C ASP A 222 -19.78 -14.15 2.49
N GLY A 223 -20.15 -13.12 3.27
CA GLY A 223 -21.01 -13.26 4.46
C GLY A 223 -20.34 -13.90 5.68
N ARG A 224 -19.02 -14.17 5.63
CA ARG A 224 -18.22 -14.67 6.76
C ARG A 224 -17.45 -13.56 7.42
N LYS A 225 -17.42 -13.56 8.75
CA LYS A 225 -16.61 -12.61 9.51
C LYS A 225 -15.14 -12.98 9.39
N ILE A 226 -14.32 -12.03 8.89
CA ILE A 226 -12.87 -12.16 8.91
C ILE A 226 -12.41 -11.92 10.36
N THR A 227 -11.67 -12.87 10.91
CA THR A 227 -11.16 -12.78 12.29
C THR A 227 -9.65 -12.92 12.26
N PRO A 228 -8.89 -11.89 12.66
CA PRO A 228 -7.43 -11.99 12.76
C PRO A 228 -7.02 -12.96 13.87
N ASP A 229 -5.81 -13.53 13.78
CA ASP A 229 -5.24 -14.39 14.84
C ASP A 229 -4.88 -13.59 16.09
N ALA A 230 -4.59 -12.29 15.93
CA ALA A 230 -4.46 -11.32 17.02
C ALA A 230 -4.77 -9.90 16.51
N VAL A 231 -5.08 -9.00 17.42
CA VAL A 231 -5.24 -7.55 17.19
C VAL A 231 -4.26 -6.83 18.10
N ILE A 232 -3.54 -5.85 17.56
CA ILE A 232 -2.60 -5.00 18.30
C ILE A 232 -2.90 -3.53 18.03
N GLN A 233 -2.65 -2.68 19.03
CA GLN A 233 -2.74 -1.22 18.92
C GLN A 233 -1.36 -0.55 18.83
N SER A 234 -0.32 -1.24 19.30
CA SER A 234 1.07 -0.80 19.28
C SER A 234 1.96 -1.88 18.69
N HIS A 235 3.00 -1.47 17.94
CA HIS A 235 4.03 -2.38 17.43
C HIS A 235 4.85 -3.04 18.55
N GLU A 236 4.91 -2.45 19.75
CA GLU A 236 5.56 -3.04 20.92
C GLU A 236 4.89 -4.35 21.38
N GLU A 237 3.62 -4.56 21.03
CA GLU A 237 2.89 -5.78 21.35
C GLU A 237 3.33 -7.00 20.50
N LEU A 238 4.06 -6.76 19.40
CA LEU A 238 4.47 -7.83 18.48
C LEU A 238 5.41 -8.83 19.15
N GLU A 239 6.46 -8.35 19.80
CA GLU A 239 7.47 -9.25 20.39
C GLU A 239 6.87 -10.20 21.43
N PRO A 240 6.11 -9.74 22.45
CA PRO A 240 5.49 -10.65 23.41
C PRO A 240 4.44 -11.58 22.75
N LEU A 241 3.76 -11.15 21.69
CA LEU A 241 2.83 -11.99 20.94
C LEU A 241 3.56 -13.12 20.23
N LEU A 242 4.65 -12.80 19.52
CA LEU A 242 5.45 -13.77 18.75
C LEU A 242 6.14 -14.78 19.67
N GLN A 243 6.63 -14.35 20.84
CA GLN A 243 7.18 -15.26 21.87
C GLN A 243 6.15 -16.28 22.32
N ARG A 244 4.94 -15.84 22.69
CA ARG A 244 3.84 -16.77 23.07
C ARG A 244 3.53 -17.78 21.96
N TRP A 245 3.58 -17.36 20.70
CA TRP A 245 3.34 -18.26 19.58
C TRP A 245 4.48 -19.23 19.29
N ASN A 246 5.70 -18.90 19.67
CA ASN A 246 6.86 -19.75 19.48
C ASN A 246 7.04 -20.76 20.63
N ASP A 247 6.54 -20.42 21.84
CA ASP A 247 6.64 -21.26 23.04
C ASP A 247 5.50 -22.30 23.17
N GLY A 248 4.38 -22.10 22.47
CA GLY A 248 3.21 -22.99 22.47
C GLY A 248 3.06 -23.78 21.20
#